data_8cd8431cb54636e6e6592a904e3578b9
#
_entry.id   8cd8431cb54636e6e6592a904e3578b9
#
_cell.length_a   1.000
_cell.length_b   1.000
_cell.length_c   1.000
_cell.angle_alpha   90.00
_cell.angle_beta   90.00
_cell.angle_gamma   90.00
#
_symmetry.space_group_name_H-M   'P 1'
#
loop_
_entity.id
_entity.type
_entity.pdbx_description
1 polymer ?
#
loop_
_entity_poly.entity_id
_entity_poly.type
_entity_poly.pdbx_seq_one_letter_code
_entity_poly.pdbx_strand_id
1 'polypeptide(L)'
;MCIRDRNAAGMPFDDIQNYSNVILGYDLQDGNYCRPQEGQKEAIVGVSSEGFINLKNAYVWGAFNFAQKNLTDAGYNASIADPFRGMPYYVADQHLSKWRNQYYDLKFRAATPLLGNHWALGLEGNYVATLAAKQRDPRVDTRFYTLGLTPGITYKLNNSHKFGASFKYSSIKEDSRMSNVNSYVDQDYYILYGLGTAIKGIGSGVTSNYIGDRFGGALQYNFSMPSFNLLLEGSYDVKAETVQQSYTTPKKIAGVKDKTAHVSLTMIQEGKDYTNYMRTTYTNRNIDGIQYISQRDNSESQSGWVELYNNIRSTYKAQTASLNYALSRNRGNEYSWKAELNVNYTKQDDEYLMPNSVQNAENLSLGLGGKKNFVLGNSLNRRLLIDVHVAYNNNLGGEYVYGGSHADYPTVTELQQGLTNYYTCDYYRIGGSITYSQQVRENRRMNLFAKVVFDRVNTSDYDYDGRTHLSISLGCNF
;
A
#
# COMPACT_ATOMS: atom_id res chain seq x y z
N MET A 1 -12.19 -11.10 -15.14
CA MET A 1 -12.19 -9.88 -14.32
C MET A 1 -13.59 -9.60 -13.88
N CYS A 2 -13.81 -9.35 -12.61
CA CYS A 2 -15.14 -9.37 -12.01
C CYS A 2 -15.29 -8.30 -10.96
N ILE A 3 -16.54 -7.96 -10.65
CA ILE A 3 -16.97 -7.22 -9.45
C ILE A 3 -16.30 -7.78 -8.18
N ARG A 4 -15.99 -9.08 -8.13
CA ARG A 4 -15.39 -9.81 -7.02
C ARG A 4 -14.13 -9.16 -6.43
N ASP A 5 -13.28 -8.57 -7.24
CA ASP A 5 -11.97 -8.09 -6.78
C ASP A 5 -12.09 -7.03 -5.68
N ARG A 6 -13.23 -6.33 -5.62
CA ARG A 6 -13.50 -5.31 -4.61
C ARG A 6 -14.84 -5.45 -3.89
N ASN A 7 -15.65 -6.43 -4.26
CA ASN A 7 -16.94 -6.70 -3.64
C ASN A 7 -17.13 -8.21 -3.57
N ALA A 8 -17.13 -8.76 -2.37
CA ALA A 8 -17.27 -10.18 -2.15
C ALA A 8 -18.55 -10.77 -2.79
N ALA A 9 -19.64 -9.98 -2.87
CA ALA A 9 -20.88 -10.37 -3.53
C ALA A 9 -20.73 -10.62 -5.05
N GLY A 10 -19.58 -10.30 -5.65
CA GLY A 10 -19.25 -10.60 -7.05
C GLY A 10 -18.77 -12.04 -7.30
N MET A 11 -18.44 -12.80 -6.25
CA MET A 11 -17.89 -14.16 -6.39
C MET A 11 -18.77 -15.14 -7.19
N PRO A 12 -20.12 -15.11 -7.10
CA PRO A 12 -20.97 -16.02 -7.90
C PRO A 12 -20.91 -15.81 -9.42
N PHE A 13 -20.35 -14.69 -9.87
CA PHE A 13 -20.23 -14.39 -11.30
C PHE A 13 -18.91 -14.83 -11.92
N ASP A 14 -18.02 -15.40 -11.10
CA ASP A 14 -16.73 -15.92 -11.53
C ASP A 14 -16.80 -17.44 -11.72
N ASP A 15 -16.34 -17.91 -12.86
CA ASP A 15 -16.17 -19.34 -13.14
C ASP A 15 -14.77 -19.81 -12.63
N ILE A 16 -14.51 -19.56 -11.33
CA ILE A 16 -13.24 -19.98 -10.72
C ILE A 16 -13.40 -21.35 -10.10
N GLN A 17 -12.50 -22.24 -10.48
CA GLN A 17 -12.37 -23.54 -9.84
C GLN A 17 -11.77 -23.41 -8.44
N ASN A 18 -12.06 -24.38 -7.57
CA ASN A 18 -11.43 -24.48 -6.26
C ASN A 18 -9.91 -24.54 -6.41
N TYR A 19 -9.20 -23.74 -5.66
CA TYR A 19 -7.75 -23.73 -5.62
C TYR A 19 -7.25 -23.35 -4.24
N SER A 20 -6.02 -23.73 -3.95
CA SER A 20 -5.21 -23.10 -2.89
C SER A 20 -3.79 -22.95 -3.34
N ASN A 21 -3.09 -21.95 -2.81
CA ASN A 21 -1.67 -21.77 -3.02
C ASN A 21 -0.95 -21.47 -1.72
N VAL A 22 0.34 -21.84 -1.66
CA VAL A 22 1.26 -21.48 -0.58
C VAL A 22 2.56 -21.04 -1.23
N ILE A 23 3.09 -19.90 -0.80
CA ILE A 23 4.32 -19.31 -1.34
C ILE A 23 5.25 -18.96 -0.19
N LEU A 24 6.51 -19.33 -0.31
CA LEU A 24 7.62 -18.88 0.50
C LEU A 24 8.46 -17.91 -0.32
N GLY A 25 8.81 -16.77 0.23
CA GLY A 25 9.55 -15.73 -0.48
C GLY A 25 10.69 -15.15 0.36
N TYR A 26 11.74 -14.74 -0.35
CA TYR A 26 12.81 -13.90 0.16
C TYR A 26 13.01 -12.74 -0.80
N ASP A 27 12.95 -11.51 -0.26
CA ASP A 27 13.15 -10.28 -1.01
C ASP A 27 14.31 -9.50 -0.40
N LEU A 28 15.18 -8.96 -1.26
CA LEU A 28 16.30 -8.11 -0.90
C LEU A 28 16.24 -6.84 -1.74
N GLN A 29 16.26 -5.68 -1.08
CA GLN A 29 16.46 -4.39 -1.72
C GLN A 29 17.71 -3.75 -1.15
N ASP A 30 18.54 -3.14 -2.01
CA ASP A 30 19.80 -2.50 -1.63
C ASP A 30 20.09 -1.33 -2.57
N GLY A 31 20.47 -0.19 -2.01
CA GLY A 31 20.84 1.03 -2.73
C GLY A 31 20.32 2.30 -2.07
N ASN A 32 20.93 3.42 -2.46
CA ASN A 32 20.69 4.73 -1.85
C ASN A 32 19.50 5.51 -2.43
N TYR A 33 18.93 5.07 -3.58
CA TYR A 33 17.70 5.66 -4.10
C TYR A 33 16.50 5.18 -3.26
N CYS A 34 16.31 5.84 -2.14
CA CYS A 34 15.23 5.54 -1.18
C CYS A 34 14.87 6.81 -0.38
N ARG A 35 13.66 6.82 0.17
CA ARG A 35 13.24 7.88 1.09
C ARG A 35 14.01 7.75 2.42
N PRO A 36 14.28 8.84 3.15
CA PRO A 36 15.05 8.80 4.40
C PRO A 36 14.57 7.78 5.44
N GLN A 37 13.24 7.49 5.48
CA GLN A 37 12.65 6.55 6.42
C GLN A 37 12.64 5.09 5.93
N GLU A 38 12.92 4.81 4.66
CA GLU A 38 12.90 3.45 4.10
C GLU A 38 14.13 2.63 4.47
N GLY A 39 15.25 3.30 4.65
CA GLY A 39 16.55 2.65 4.79
C GLY A 39 17.14 2.17 3.47
N GLN A 40 18.46 2.12 3.42
CA GLN A 40 19.20 1.76 2.20
C GLN A 40 19.11 0.27 1.90
N LYS A 41 19.02 -0.56 2.94
CA LYS A 41 18.86 -2.02 2.76
C LYS A 41 17.64 -2.56 3.46
N GLU A 42 16.90 -3.39 2.72
CA GLU A 42 15.71 -4.08 3.20
C GLU A 42 15.79 -5.56 2.85
N ALA A 43 15.59 -6.43 3.85
CA ALA A 43 15.51 -7.87 3.66
C ALA A 43 14.20 -8.40 4.25
N ILE A 44 13.42 -9.14 3.45
CA ILE A 44 12.12 -9.68 3.83
C ILE A 44 12.13 -11.19 3.64
N VAL A 45 11.67 -11.92 4.66
CA VAL A 45 11.25 -13.33 4.55
C VAL A 45 9.75 -13.38 4.73
N GLY A 46 9.06 -14.00 3.80
CA GLY A 46 7.59 -14.01 3.79
C GLY A 46 6.99 -15.38 3.51
N VAL A 47 5.79 -15.58 4.03
CA VAL A 47 4.90 -16.71 3.74
C VAL A 47 3.56 -16.14 3.33
N SER A 48 3.03 -16.59 2.20
CA SER A 48 1.67 -16.28 1.79
C SER A 48 0.89 -17.55 1.46
N SER A 49 -0.38 -17.53 1.79
CA SER A 49 -1.31 -18.60 1.45
C SER A 49 -2.65 -17.98 1.08
N GLU A 50 -3.26 -18.47 0.03
CA GLU A 50 -4.63 -18.12 -0.33
C GLU A 50 -5.38 -19.31 -0.87
N GLY A 51 -6.70 -19.30 -0.78
CA GLY A 51 -7.54 -20.34 -1.32
C GLY A 51 -8.96 -19.88 -1.61
N PHE A 52 -9.57 -20.52 -2.58
CA PHE A 52 -10.96 -20.32 -2.97
C PHE A 52 -11.69 -21.65 -3.00
N ILE A 53 -12.86 -21.70 -2.39
CA ILE A 53 -13.75 -22.85 -2.40
C ILE A 53 -15.16 -22.41 -2.80
N ASN A 54 -15.68 -23.10 -3.80
CA ASN A 54 -17.10 -23.03 -4.16
C ASN A 54 -17.84 -24.17 -3.46
N LEU A 55 -18.62 -23.81 -2.44
CA LEU A 55 -19.50 -24.71 -1.71
C LEU A 55 -20.89 -24.66 -2.33
N LYS A 56 -21.73 -25.69 -2.09
CA LYS A 56 -23.09 -25.76 -2.62
C LYS A 56 -23.91 -24.48 -2.33
N ASN A 57 -23.74 -23.90 -1.15
CA ASN A 57 -24.55 -22.80 -0.64
C ASN A 57 -23.74 -21.53 -0.32
N ALA A 58 -22.45 -21.50 -0.63
CA ALA A 58 -21.57 -20.35 -0.37
C ALA A 58 -20.30 -20.40 -1.21
N TYR A 59 -19.78 -19.22 -1.52
CA TYR A 59 -18.46 -19.01 -2.07
C TYR A 59 -17.58 -18.46 -0.95
N VAL A 60 -16.42 -19.05 -0.75
CA VAL A 60 -15.48 -18.62 0.30
C VAL A 60 -14.09 -18.48 -0.28
N TRP A 61 -13.45 -17.38 0.05
CA TRP A 61 -12.05 -17.13 -0.25
C TRP A 61 -11.34 -16.62 1.01
N GLY A 62 -10.10 -17.03 1.18
CA GLY A 62 -9.27 -16.57 2.27
C GLY A 62 -7.83 -16.37 1.84
N ALA A 63 -7.15 -15.42 2.47
CA ALA A 63 -5.73 -15.19 2.29
C ALA A 63 -5.06 -14.86 3.63
N PHE A 64 -3.84 -15.35 3.79
CA PHE A 64 -2.96 -15.05 4.91
C PHE A 64 -1.58 -14.70 4.39
N ASN A 65 -1.03 -13.56 4.82
CA ASN A 65 0.33 -13.15 4.53
C ASN A 65 1.05 -12.85 5.84
N PHE A 66 2.25 -13.38 5.97
CA PHE A 66 3.20 -13.05 7.01
C PHE A 66 4.51 -12.59 6.38
N ALA A 67 5.11 -11.52 6.92
CA ALA A 67 6.44 -11.08 6.52
C ALA A 67 7.25 -10.61 7.72
N GLN A 68 8.49 -11.07 7.80
CA GLN A 68 9.53 -10.52 8.68
C GLN A 68 10.42 -9.62 7.84
N LYS A 69 10.44 -8.33 8.15
CA LYS A 69 11.19 -7.30 7.44
C LYS A 69 12.28 -6.73 8.34
N ASN A 70 13.50 -6.70 7.83
CA ASN A 70 14.64 -6.06 8.47
C ASN A 70 15.09 -4.89 7.62
N LEU A 71 15.07 -3.69 8.20
CA LEU A 71 15.60 -2.47 7.60
C LEU A 71 16.97 -2.17 8.17
N THR A 72 17.83 -1.59 7.36
CA THR A 72 19.15 -1.08 7.76
C THR A 72 19.29 0.34 7.25
N ASP A 73 19.84 1.22 8.08
CA ASP A 73 20.09 2.64 7.80
C ASP A 73 18.82 3.43 7.49
N ALA A 74 17.74 3.16 8.26
CA ALA A 74 16.52 3.95 8.24
C ALA A 74 16.59 5.06 9.30
N GLY A 75 16.36 6.30 8.89
CA GLY A 75 16.35 7.48 9.76
C GLY A 75 14.94 8.08 9.92
N TYR A 76 14.86 9.19 10.62
CA TYR A 76 13.70 10.08 10.71
C TYR A 76 12.37 9.41 11.09
N ASN A 77 12.42 8.30 11.84
CA ASN A 77 11.27 7.67 12.44
C ASN A 77 11.62 7.13 13.82
N ALA A 78 10.85 7.56 14.83
CA ALA A 78 10.97 7.13 16.21
C ALA A 78 9.60 6.93 16.89
N SER A 79 8.53 6.63 16.13
CA SER A 79 7.23 6.35 16.74
C SER A 79 6.26 5.53 15.89
N ILE A 80 6.32 5.55 14.57
CA ILE A 80 5.24 5.02 13.73
C ILE A 80 5.69 3.77 12.97
N ALA A 81 4.82 2.76 12.83
CA ALA A 81 5.14 1.54 12.11
C ALA A 81 5.29 1.77 10.60
N ASP A 82 4.46 2.65 10.03
CA ASP A 82 4.50 3.06 8.62
C ASP A 82 4.47 4.59 8.50
N PRO A 83 5.63 5.25 8.28
CA PRO A 83 5.70 6.70 8.12
C PRO A 83 5.03 7.23 6.84
N PHE A 84 4.66 6.33 5.90
CA PHE A 84 4.08 6.70 4.60
C PHE A 84 2.56 6.54 4.54
N ARG A 85 1.90 6.15 5.63
CA ARG A 85 0.45 5.94 5.67
C ARG A 85 -0.39 7.23 5.63
N GLY A 86 0.26 8.40 5.55
CA GLY A 86 -0.39 9.71 5.50
C GLY A 86 -0.71 10.29 6.88
N MET A 87 0.14 10.01 7.86
CA MET A 87 0.13 10.60 9.20
C MET A 87 1.37 11.49 9.35
N PRO A 88 1.24 12.84 9.25
CA PRO A 88 2.38 13.75 9.34
C PRO A 88 2.86 14.00 10.78
N TYR A 89 2.08 13.60 11.76
CA TYR A 89 2.32 13.84 13.18
C TYR A 89 2.94 12.63 13.84
N TYR A 90 4.25 12.55 13.85
CA TYR A 90 5.00 11.47 14.48
C TYR A 90 6.34 11.98 15.03
N VAL A 91 7.06 11.15 15.78
CA VAL A 91 8.37 11.50 16.31
C VAL A 91 9.44 11.02 15.34
N ALA A 92 10.36 11.91 14.99
CA ALA A 92 11.52 11.64 14.16
C ALA A 92 12.82 11.67 14.99
N ASP A 93 13.78 10.85 14.57
CA ASP A 93 15.15 10.84 15.06
C ASP A 93 16.08 10.76 13.85
N GLN A 94 17.07 11.66 13.80
CA GLN A 94 18.00 11.76 12.67
C GLN A 94 18.96 10.57 12.54
N HIS A 95 19.17 9.79 13.63
CA HIS A 95 20.14 8.72 13.62
C HIS A 95 19.69 7.52 12.82
N LEU A 96 20.51 7.09 11.88
CA LEU A 96 20.28 5.87 11.12
C LEU A 96 20.26 4.66 12.04
N SER A 97 19.28 3.79 11.85
CA SER A 97 19.03 2.64 12.71
C SER A 97 18.56 1.41 11.93
N LYS A 98 18.67 0.27 12.60
CA LYS A 98 18.04 -0.97 12.15
C LYS A 98 16.66 -1.10 12.75
N TRP A 99 15.72 -1.52 11.91
CA TRP A 99 14.36 -1.87 12.33
C TRP A 99 14.08 -3.35 12.08
N ARG A 100 13.31 -3.96 12.97
CA ARG A 100 12.77 -5.31 12.81
C ARG A 100 11.26 -5.24 12.87
N ASN A 101 10.62 -5.54 11.76
CA ASN A 101 9.17 -5.41 11.62
C ASN A 101 8.55 -6.75 11.25
N GLN A 102 7.40 -7.05 11.84
CA GLN A 102 6.57 -8.21 11.49
C GLN A 102 5.23 -7.71 10.98
N TYR A 103 4.80 -8.27 9.86
CA TYR A 103 3.53 -7.93 9.22
C TYR A 103 2.65 -9.17 9.15
N TYR A 104 1.39 -9.01 9.51
CA TYR A 104 0.35 -10.01 9.42
C TYR A 104 -0.82 -9.39 8.65
N ASP A 105 -1.27 -10.04 7.58
CA ASP A 105 -2.43 -9.63 6.79
C ASP A 105 -3.34 -10.85 6.59
N LEU A 106 -4.53 -10.82 7.19
CA LEU A 106 -5.57 -11.81 7.01
C LEU A 106 -6.74 -11.18 6.29
N LYS A 107 -7.22 -11.87 5.26
CA LYS A 107 -8.41 -11.49 4.52
C LYS A 107 -9.31 -12.69 4.35
N PHE A 108 -10.60 -12.48 4.47
CA PHE A 108 -11.59 -13.47 4.07
C PHE A 108 -12.72 -12.82 3.32
N ARG A 109 -13.33 -13.57 2.43
CA ARG A 109 -14.54 -13.21 1.69
C ARG A 109 -15.51 -14.36 1.72
N ALA A 110 -16.76 -14.05 1.91
CA ALA A 110 -17.84 -15.00 1.76
C ALA A 110 -18.97 -14.37 0.94
N ALA A 111 -19.62 -15.16 0.10
CA ALA A 111 -20.79 -14.70 -0.64
C ALA A 111 -21.84 -15.81 -0.77
N THR A 112 -23.09 -15.40 -0.87
CA THR A 112 -24.22 -16.32 -1.18
C THR A 112 -24.19 -16.69 -2.66
N PRO A 113 -24.77 -17.82 -3.06
CA PRO A 113 -25.22 -18.03 -4.43
C PRO A 113 -26.23 -16.96 -4.85
N LEU A 114 -26.58 -16.94 -6.12
CA LEU A 114 -27.62 -16.02 -6.62
C LEU A 114 -28.99 -16.34 -6.00
N LEU A 115 -29.50 -15.42 -5.21
CA LEU A 115 -30.82 -15.45 -4.61
C LEU A 115 -31.83 -14.95 -5.65
N GLY A 116 -32.84 -15.76 -5.96
CA GLY A 116 -33.83 -15.44 -6.98
C GLY A 116 -33.22 -15.20 -8.38
N ASN A 117 -32.03 -15.74 -8.67
CA ASN A 117 -31.26 -15.53 -9.91
C ASN A 117 -30.79 -14.11 -10.18
N HIS A 118 -30.99 -13.17 -9.24
CA HIS A 118 -30.67 -11.75 -9.43
C HIS A 118 -29.72 -11.20 -8.38
N TRP A 119 -29.85 -11.57 -7.12
CA TRP A 119 -29.14 -10.95 -6.02
C TRP A 119 -28.03 -11.84 -5.45
N ALA A 120 -26.91 -11.29 -5.10
CA ALA A 120 -25.95 -11.94 -4.21
C ALA A 120 -25.52 -11.00 -3.10
N LEU A 121 -25.33 -11.54 -1.92
CA LEU A 121 -24.81 -10.84 -0.75
C LEU A 121 -23.40 -11.33 -0.49
N GLY A 122 -22.54 -10.43 -0.05
CA GLY A 122 -21.15 -10.75 0.27
C GLY A 122 -20.66 -10.01 1.50
N LEU A 123 -19.65 -10.57 2.14
CA LEU A 123 -18.93 -9.95 3.25
C LEU A 123 -17.45 -10.18 3.06
N GLU A 124 -16.67 -9.10 3.14
CA GLU A 124 -15.22 -9.17 3.28
C GLU A 124 -14.83 -8.73 4.69
N GLY A 125 -13.91 -9.46 5.32
CA GLY A 125 -13.23 -9.06 6.53
C GLY A 125 -11.73 -9.00 6.30
N ASN A 126 -11.07 -8.02 6.89
CA ASN A 126 -9.64 -7.90 6.88
C ASN A 126 -9.09 -7.55 8.25
N TYR A 127 -7.98 -8.17 8.61
CA TYR A 127 -7.20 -7.85 9.80
C TYR A 127 -5.74 -7.69 9.40
N VAL A 128 -5.18 -6.51 9.68
CA VAL A 128 -3.75 -6.23 9.46
C VAL A 128 -3.14 -5.87 10.81
N ALA A 129 -2.00 -6.48 11.13
CA ALA A 129 -1.21 -6.12 12.30
C ALA A 129 0.25 -5.94 11.92
N THR A 130 0.90 -4.95 12.51
CA THR A 130 2.32 -4.67 12.36
C THR A 130 2.95 -4.49 13.73
N LEU A 131 4.03 -5.24 13.98
CA LEU A 131 4.92 -5.04 15.12
C LEU A 131 6.21 -4.48 14.57
N ALA A 132 6.65 -3.31 15.04
CA ALA A 132 7.88 -2.70 14.56
C ALA A 132 8.75 -2.22 15.72
N ALA A 133 10.03 -2.55 15.66
CA ALA A 133 10.99 -2.24 16.71
C ALA A 133 12.29 -1.64 16.17
N LYS A 134 12.60 -0.42 16.63
CA LYS A 134 13.87 0.28 16.36
C LYS A 134 14.93 -0.18 17.34
N GLN A 135 16.10 -0.52 16.84
CA GLN A 135 17.16 -1.18 17.64
C GLN A 135 18.17 -0.21 18.28
N ARG A 136 18.21 1.05 17.86
CA ARG A 136 19.09 2.10 18.39
C ARG A 136 18.30 3.10 19.21
N ASP A 137 18.92 3.68 20.25
CA ASP A 137 18.32 4.77 21.02
C ASP A 137 18.16 6.05 20.17
N PRO A 138 17.03 6.75 20.28
CA PRO A 138 15.86 6.35 21.04
C PRO A 138 15.19 5.08 20.42
N ARG A 139 15.05 4.02 21.23
CA ARG A 139 14.39 2.77 20.80
C ARG A 139 12.89 2.94 20.72
N VAL A 140 12.28 2.16 19.84
CA VAL A 140 10.83 2.19 19.61
C VAL A 140 10.28 0.77 19.67
N ASP A 141 9.16 0.61 20.34
CA ASP A 141 8.24 -0.54 20.23
C ASP A 141 6.88 0.01 19.81
N THR A 142 6.46 -0.32 18.60
CA THR A 142 5.18 0.13 18.08
C THR A 142 4.35 -1.04 17.56
N ARG A 143 3.04 -0.99 17.82
CA ARG A 143 2.06 -2.03 17.50
C ARG A 143 0.88 -1.38 16.80
N PHE A 144 0.78 -1.63 15.53
CA PHE A 144 -0.31 -1.16 14.68
C PHE A 144 -1.25 -2.31 14.37
N TYR A 145 -2.56 -2.05 14.40
CA TYR A 145 -3.54 -2.96 13.83
C TYR A 145 -4.72 -2.22 13.21
N THR A 146 -5.35 -2.85 12.24
CA THR A 146 -6.62 -2.44 11.69
C THR A 146 -7.52 -3.66 11.50
N LEU A 147 -8.78 -3.50 11.86
CA LEU A 147 -9.85 -4.47 11.64
C LEU A 147 -10.91 -3.83 10.76
N GLY A 148 -11.22 -4.47 9.64
CA GLY A 148 -12.18 -3.96 8.66
C GLY A 148 -13.24 -4.97 8.30
N LEU A 149 -14.44 -4.46 7.99
CA LEU A 149 -15.57 -5.21 7.45
C LEU A 149 -16.12 -4.46 6.24
N THR A 150 -16.43 -5.22 5.17
CA THR A 150 -16.98 -4.67 3.93
C THR A 150 -18.16 -5.56 3.47
N PRO A 151 -19.38 -5.30 3.95
CA PRO A 151 -20.58 -5.88 3.35
C PRO A 151 -20.77 -5.36 1.93
N GLY A 152 -21.26 -6.23 1.07
CA GLY A 152 -21.53 -5.91 -0.33
C GLY A 152 -22.77 -6.63 -0.86
N ILE A 153 -23.32 -6.04 -1.89
CA ILE A 153 -24.47 -6.57 -2.62
C ILE A 153 -24.23 -6.46 -4.12
N THR A 154 -24.69 -7.42 -4.87
CA THR A 154 -24.72 -7.36 -6.33
C THR A 154 -26.11 -7.67 -6.86
N TYR A 155 -26.44 -7.01 -7.96
CA TYR A 155 -27.69 -7.21 -8.69
C TYR A 155 -27.40 -7.55 -10.15
N LYS A 156 -27.85 -8.72 -10.58
CA LYS A 156 -27.81 -9.18 -11.97
C LYS A 156 -29.13 -8.81 -12.65
N LEU A 157 -29.11 -7.77 -13.46
CA LEU A 157 -30.27 -7.37 -14.25
C LEU A 157 -30.54 -8.40 -15.34
N ASN A 158 -29.51 -8.82 -16.06
CA ASN A 158 -29.51 -9.88 -17.06
C ASN A 158 -28.07 -10.44 -17.22
N ASN A 159 -27.84 -11.26 -18.25
CA ASN A 159 -26.51 -11.84 -18.46
C ASN A 159 -25.45 -10.81 -18.82
N SER A 160 -25.85 -9.69 -19.41
CA SER A 160 -24.92 -8.64 -19.85
C SER A 160 -24.70 -7.54 -18.81
N HIS A 161 -25.67 -7.25 -17.95
CA HIS A 161 -25.62 -6.10 -17.04
C HIS A 161 -25.69 -6.54 -15.58
N LYS A 162 -24.66 -6.14 -14.82
CA LYS A 162 -24.56 -6.42 -13.38
C LYS A 162 -24.12 -5.14 -12.65
N PHE A 163 -24.70 -4.91 -11.50
CA PHE A 163 -24.40 -3.78 -10.61
C PHE A 163 -23.92 -4.29 -9.27
N GLY A 164 -23.00 -3.56 -8.66
CA GLY A 164 -22.48 -3.85 -7.34
C GLY A 164 -22.46 -2.61 -6.47
N ALA A 165 -22.67 -2.79 -5.17
CA ALA A 165 -22.48 -1.77 -4.16
C ALA A 165 -21.83 -2.42 -2.93
N SER A 166 -20.92 -1.69 -2.29
CA SER A 166 -20.31 -2.12 -1.04
C SER A 166 -20.08 -0.94 -0.11
N PHE A 167 -20.12 -1.22 1.19
CA PHE A 167 -19.82 -0.28 2.25
C PHE A 167 -18.65 -0.82 3.06
N LYS A 168 -17.71 0.05 3.43
CA LYS A 168 -16.50 -0.30 4.19
C LYS A 168 -16.47 0.42 5.51
N TYR A 169 -16.18 -0.31 6.57
CA TYR A 169 -15.79 0.21 7.85
C TYR A 169 -14.46 -0.40 8.30
N SER A 170 -13.56 0.39 8.85
CA SER A 170 -12.35 -0.15 9.49
C SER A 170 -12.00 0.68 10.72
N SER A 171 -11.66 0.01 11.81
CA SER A 171 -11.06 0.62 13.01
C SER A 171 -9.54 0.50 12.93
N ILE A 172 -8.84 1.55 13.36
CA ILE A 172 -7.38 1.70 13.27
C ILE A 172 -6.87 2.03 14.66
N LYS A 173 -5.85 1.30 15.12
CA LYS A 173 -5.15 1.64 16.35
C LYS A 173 -3.66 1.37 16.22
N GLU A 174 -2.85 2.30 16.75
CA GLU A 174 -1.42 2.11 16.90
C GLU A 174 -0.97 2.65 18.26
N ASP A 175 -0.28 1.79 19.00
CA ASP A 175 0.35 2.13 20.27
C ASP A 175 1.86 2.16 20.06
N SER A 176 2.48 3.32 20.28
CA SER A 176 3.92 3.51 20.12
C SER A 176 4.57 4.02 21.39
N ARG A 177 5.68 3.40 21.75
CA ARG A 177 6.49 3.77 22.89
C ARG A 177 7.94 3.97 22.50
N MET A 178 8.43 5.19 22.67
CA MET A 178 9.84 5.54 22.53
C MET A 178 10.51 5.52 23.90
N SER A 179 11.75 5.02 23.98
CA SER A 179 12.53 4.97 25.23
C SER A 179 14.03 5.00 24.96
N ASN A 180 14.80 5.60 25.86
CA ASN A 180 16.26 5.51 25.87
C ASN A 180 16.70 4.45 26.88
N VAL A 181 17.55 3.53 26.46
CA VAL A 181 18.15 2.51 27.33
C VAL A 181 19.44 3.07 27.94
N ASN A 182 20.19 3.84 27.18
CA ASN A 182 21.37 4.55 27.70
C ASN A 182 20.93 5.84 28.38
N SER A 183 20.87 5.84 29.73
CA SER A 183 20.48 6.98 30.54
C SER A 183 21.58 8.06 30.68
N TYR A 184 22.80 7.80 30.20
CA TYR A 184 23.92 8.74 30.29
C TYR A 184 24.03 9.69 29.09
N VAL A 185 23.26 9.43 28.03
CA VAL A 185 23.26 10.24 26.80
C VAL A 185 21.84 10.68 26.51
N ASP A 186 21.62 11.98 26.57
CA ASP A 186 20.39 12.57 26.07
C ASP A 186 20.37 12.52 24.54
N GLN A 187 19.31 11.93 23.99
CA GLN A 187 19.10 11.85 22.56
C GLN A 187 18.15 12.96 22.11
N ASP A 188 18.54 13.67 21.07
CA ASP A 188 17.65 14.62 20.41
C ASP A 188 16.60 13.87 19.60
N TYR A 189 15.35 14.34 19.65
CA TYR A 189 14.29 13.90 18.79
C TYR A 189 13.43 15.08 18.33
N TYR A 190 12.60 14.88 17.32
CA TYR A 190 11.77 15.92 16.73
C TYR A 190 10.33 15.45 16.66
N ILE A 191 9.41 16.19 17.29
CA ILE A 191 7.97 15.99 17.15
C ILE A 191 7.55 16.73 15.90
N LEU A 192 7.19 16.01 14.85
CA LEU A 192 6.82 16.56 13.55
C LEU A 192 5.39 17.09 13.54
N TYR A 193 5.22 18.22 12.87
CA TYR A 193 3.93 18.86 12.61
C TYR A 193 3.59 18.93 11.11
N GLY A 194 4.53 18.55 10.24
CA GLY A 194 4.40 18.51 8.79
C GLY A 194 5.41 19.42 8.08
N LEU A 195 5.81 19.01 6.88
CA LEU A 195 6.71 19.72 5.98
C LEU A 195 7.98 20.28 6.66
N GLY A 196 8.66 19.44 7.47
CA GLY A 196 9.88 19.81 8.18
C GLY A 196 9.65 20.60 9.48
N THR A 197 8.47 21.18 9.68
CA THR A 197 8.13 21.87 10.93
C THR A 197 8.11 20.87 12.09
N ALA A 198 8.91 21.18 13.13
CA ALA A 198 9.07 20.28 14.26
C ALA A 198 9.38 21.04 15.55
N ILE A 199 9.09 20.40 16.68
CA ILE A 199 9.59 20.81 18.00
C ILE A 199 10.68 19.83 18.41
N LYS A 200 11.88 20.38 18.72
CA LYS A 200 12.99 19.60 19.25
C LYS A 200 12.72 19.22 20.70
N GLY A 201 12.87 17.94 20.99
CA GLY A 201 12.87 17.39 22.33
C GLY A 201 14.20 16.74 22.66
N ILE A 202 14.49 16.59 23.95
CA ILE A 202 15.71 15.96 24.48
C ILE A 202 15.29 14.97 25.56
N GLY A 203 15.98 13.83 25.64
CA GLY A 203 15.84 12.87 26.73
C GLY A 203 14.94 11.67 26.41
N SER A 204 14.29 11.12 27.40
CA SER A 204 13.59 9.84 27.31
C SER A 204 12.08 9.99 27.14
N GLY A 205 11.54 9.20 26.23
CA GLY A 205 10.18 8.71 26.34
C GLY A 205 9.06 9.61 25.83
N VAL A 206 8.73 9.48 24.55
CA VAL A 206 7.42 9.90 24.02
C VAL A 206 6.56 8.68 23.78
N THR A 207 5.36 8.69 24.34
CA THR A 207 4.32 7.71 24.04
C THR A 207 3.30 8.35 23.12
N SER A 208 3.04 7.73 21.97
CA SER A 208 2.07 8.20 20.99
C SER A 208 1.06 7.10 20.69
N ASN A 209 -0.23 7.44 20.83
CA ASN A 209 -1.33 6.56 20.48
C ASN A 209 -2.06 7.15 19.28
N TYR A 210 -2.26 6.34 18.26
CA TYR A 210 -2.99 6.72 17.06
C TYR A 210 -4.29 5.92 17.04
N ILE A 211 -5.42 6.60 17.02
CA ILE A 211 -6.75 5.98 17.07
C ILE A 211 -7.61 6.59 15.99
N GLY A 212 -8.25 5.77 15.19
CA GLY A 212 -9.07 6.26 14.10
C GLY A 212 -10.01 5.24 13.50
N ASP A 213 -10.89 5.75 12.67
CA ASP A 213 -11.87 4.99 11.91
C ASP A 213 -11.85 5.40 10.45
N ARG A 214 -12.17 4.46 9.58
CA ARG A 214 -12.36 4.67 8.15
C ARG A 214 -13.73 4.18 7.74
N PHE A 215 -14.43 5.01 6.99
CA PHE A 215 -15.70 4.71 6.32
C PHE A 215 -15.53 4.91 4.83
N GLY A 216 -16.16 4.05 4.04
CA GLY A 216 -16.10 4.17 2.60
C GLY A 216 -17.25 3.46 1.91
N GLY A 217 -17.41 3.72 0.63
CA GLY A 217 -18.38 3.06 -0.21
C GLY A 217 -17.88 2.93 -1.65
N ALA A 218 -18.33 1.91 -2.34
CA ALA A 218 -18.02 1.71 -3.76
C ALA A 218 -19.27 1.27 -4.52
N LEU A 219 -19.34 1.75 -5.77
CA LEU A 219 -20.33 1.34 -6.77
C LEU A 219 -19.61 0.73 -7.96
N GLN A 220 -20.18 -0.33 -8.50
CA GLN A 220 -19.62 -1.07 -9.63
C GLN A 220 -20.69 -1.32 -10.68
N TYR A 221 -20.29 -1.23 -11.92
CA TYR A 221 -21.08 -1.61 -13.07
C TYR A 221 -20.26 -2.52 -13.98
N ASN A 222 -20.76 -3.70 -14.25
CA ASN A 222 -20.17 -4.64 -15.19
C ASN A 222 -21.08 -4.86 -16.37
N PHE A 223 -20.52 -4.66 -17.57
CA PHE A 223 -21.13 -5.01 -18.84
C PHE A 223 -20.36 -6.15 -19.50
N SER A 224 -21.04 -7.24 -19.81
CA SER A 224 -20.45 -8.46 -20.36
C SER A 224 -21.14 -8.90 -21.63
N MET A 225 -20.34 -9.14 -22.67
CA MET A 225 -20.70 -9.83 -23.92
C MET A 225 -19.77 -11.03 -24.13
N PRO A 226 -20.04 -11.97 -25.02
CA PRO A 226 -19.17 -13.14 -25.22
C PRO A 226 -17.71 -12.84 -25.51
N SER A 227 -17.41 -11.72 -26.18
CA SER A 227 -16.04 -11.32 -26.54
C SER A 227 -15.60 -9.98 -25.90
N PHE A 228 -16.43 -9.38 -25.05
CA PHE A 228 -16.14 -8.07 -24.48
C PHE A 228 -16.64 -7.96 -23.05
N ASN A 229 -15.81 -7.51 -22.15
CA ASN A 229 -16.14 -7.27 -20.75
C ASN A 229 -15.66 -5.88 -20.32
N LEU A 230 -16.54 -5.08 -19.74
CA LEU A 230 -16.29 -3.76 -19.20
C LEU A 230 -16.65 -3.75 -17.73
N LEU A 231 -15.75 -3.24 -16.88
CA LEU A 231 -16.00 -2.98 -15.47
C LEU A 231 -15.68 -1.53 -15.15
N LEU A 232 -16.69 -0.79 -14.73
CA LEU A 232 -16.55 0.57 -14.17
C LEU A 232 -16.75 0.49 -12.66
N GLU A 233 -15.87 1.16 -11.92
CA GLU A 233 -15.93 1.27 -10.48
C GLU A 233 -15.64 2.69 -10.03
N GLY A 234 -16.41 3.17 -9.04
CA GLY A 234 -16.15 4.40 -8.31
C GLY A 234 -16.21 4.13 -6.81
N SER A 235 -15.26 4.66 -6.05
CA SER A 235 -15.26 4.57 -4.59
C SER A 235 -14.84 5.88 -3.93
N TYR A 236 -15.34 6.07 -2.70
CA TYR A 236 -14.99 7.19 -1.84
C TYR A 236 -14.80 6.71 -0.41
N ASP A 237 -13.63 7.05 0.17
CA ASP A 237 -13.24 6.68 1.53
C ASP A 237 -12.90 7.94 2.34
N VAL A 238 -13.26 7.95 3.61
CA VAL A 238 -12.87 8.97 4.60
C VAL A 238 -12.29 8.26 5.82
N LYS A 239 -11.05 8.60 6.17
CA LYS A 239 -10.38 8.17 7.40
C LYS A 239 -10.21 9.37 8.31
N ALA A 240 -10.60 9.25 9.58
CA ALA A 240 -10.29 10.20 10.65
C ALA A 240 -9.41 9.48 11.67
N GLU A 241 -8.25 10.07 11.98
CA GLU A 241 -7.28 9.48 12.91
C GLU A 241 -6.72 10.56 13.82
N THR A 242 -6.65 10.30 15.12
CA THR A 242 -6.20 11.23 16.17
C THR A 242 -4.94 10.71 16.81
N VAL A 243 -4.00 11.61 17.09
CA VAL A 243 -2.76 11.33 17.84
C VAL A 243 -2.92 11.84 19.27
N GLN A 244 -2.69 10.94 20.22
CA GLN A 244 -2.74 11.21 21.64
C GLN A 244 -1.40 10.91 22.31
N GLN A 245 -0.92 11.79 23.16
CA GLN A 245 0.23 11.56 24.03
C GLN A 245 -0.22 11.12 25.42
N SER A 246 0.60 10.29 26.09
CA SER A 246 0.35 9.72 27.41
C SER A 246 -0.81 8.70 27.45
N TYR A 247 -0.62 7.64 28.25
CA TYR A 247 -1.67 6.63 28.51
C TYR A 247 -2.53 6.97 29.72
N THR A 248 -1.94 7.59 30.74
CA THR A 248 -2.63 7.85 32.02
C THR A 248 -3.54 9.08 31.95
N THR A 249 -3.09 10.13 31.27
CA THR A 249 -3.86 11.34 31.01
C THR A 249 -3.75 11.71 29.52
N PRO A 250 -4.52 11.05 28.64
CA PRO A 250 -4.40 11.23 27.21
C PRO A 250 -4.62 12.68 26.80
N LYS A 251 -3.64 13.25 26.07
CA LYS A 251 -3.72 14.59 25.49
C LYS A 251 -3.79 14.47 23.98
N LYS A 252 -4.88 14.92 23.40
CA LYS A 252 -4.96 15.07 21.93
C LYS A 252 -4.00 16.17 21.49
N ILE A 253 -3.10 15.86 20.57
CA ILE A 253 -2.12 16.81 20.03
C ILE A 253 -2.39 17.15 18.57
N ALA A 254 -2.78 16.16 17.79
CA ALA A 254 -3.03 16.31 16.37
C ALA A 254 -3.98 15.23 15.84
N GLY A 255 -4.38 15.37 14.60
CA GLY A 255 -5.17 14.37 13.89
C GLY A 255 -5.16 14.61 12.39
N VAL A 256 -5.69 13.67 11.64
CA VAL A 256 -5.84 13.78 10.19
C VAL A 256 -7.25 13.40 9.77
N LYS A 257 -7.72 14.08 8.72
CA LYS A 257 -8.91 13.69 7.95
C LYS A 257 -8.47 13.42 6.52
N ASP A 258 -8.40 12.14 6.15
CA ASP A 258 -7.91 11.66 4.87
C ASP A 258 -9.09 11.22 3.99
N LYS A 259 -9.28 11.89 2.88
CA LYS A 259 -10.37 11.69 1.91
C LYS A 259 -9.77 11.16 0.62
N THR A 260 -10.28 10.04 0.14
CA THR A 260 -9.80 9.42 -1.10
C THR A 260 -10.96 9.10 -2.03
N ALA A 261 -10.95 9.68 -3.21
CA ALA A 261 -11.83 9.31 -4.33
C ALA A 261 -11.05 8.48 -5.35
N HIS A 262 -11.64 7.39 -5.81
CA HIS A 262 -11.03 6.51 -6.79
C HIS A 262 -12.06 6.12 -7.86
N VAL A 263 -11.62 6.15 -9.13
CA VAL A 263 -12.39 5.67 -10.28
C VAL A 263 -11.51 4.74 -11.10
N SER A 264 -12.06 3.62 -11.53
CA SER A 264 -11.37 2.70 -12.43
C SER A 264 -12.29 2.20 -13.55
N LEU A 265 -11.73 2.12 -14.75
CA LEU A 265 -12.33 1.51 -15.91
C LEU A 265 -11.43 0.36 -16.36
N THR A 266 -12.01 -0.81 -16.50
CA THR A 266 -11.30 -1.97 -17.02
C THR A 266 -12.06 -2.59 -18.16
N MET A 267 -11.37 -2.89 -19.25
CA MET A 267 -11.90 -3.49 -20.47
C MET A 267 -11.09 -4.74 -20.82
N ILE A 268 -11.79 -5.80 -21.18
CA ILE A 268 -11.22 -7.01 -21.78
C ILE A 268 -11.95 -7.28 -23.07
N GLN A 269 -11.20 -7.43 -24.15
CA GLN A 269 -11.71 -7.88 -25.43
C GLN A 269 -11.03 -9.17 -25.83
N GLU A 270 -11.79 -10.23 -25.89
CA GLU A 270 -11.31 -11.57 -26.22
C GLU A 270 -11.59 -11.88 -27.69
N GLY A 271 -10.56 -12.00 -28.49
CA GLY A 271 -10.61 -12.49 -29.87
C GLY A 271 -10.13 -13.94 -29.93
N LYS A 272 -10.24 -14.56 -31.10
CA LYS A 272 -9.79 -15.94 -31.34
C LYS A 272 -8.28 -16.12 -31.08
N ASP A 273 -7.47 -15.20 -31.58
CA ASP A 273 -6.00 -15.29 -31.53
C ASP A 273 -5.39 -14.32 -30.51
N TYR A 274 -6.08 -13.25 -30.17
CA TYR A 274 -5.55 -12.19 -29.31
C TYR A 274 -6.59 -11.75 -28.28
N THR A 275 -6.09 -11.38 -27.10
CA THR A 275 -6.86 -10.73 -26.04
C THR A 275 -6.25 -9.38 -25.73
N ASN A 276 -7.08 -8.34 -25.77
CA ASN A 276 -6.76 -6.99 -25.34
C ASN A 276 -7.26 -6.79 -23.91
N TYR A 277 -6.41 -6.20 -23.10
CA TYR A 277 -6.72 -5.76 -21.75
C TYR A 277 -6.36 -4.29 -21.60
N MET A 278 -7.25 -3.50 -21.06
CA MET A 278 -6.98 -2.10 -20.72
C MET A 278 -7.55 -1.82 -19.33
N ARG A 279 -6.77 -1.14 -18.51
CA ARG A 279 -7.22 -0.61 -17.22
C ARG A 279 -6.73 0.81 -17.06
N THR A 280 -7.68 1.72 -16.81
CA THR A 280 -7.41 3.11 -16.46
C THR A 280 -7.88 3.35 -15.04
N THR A 281 -7.06 4.03 -14.23
CA THR A 281 -7.44 4.42 -12.87
C THR A 281 -7.13 5.89 -12.64
N TYR A 282 -7.96 6.54 -11.84
CA TYR A 282 -7.71 7.86 -11.30
C TYR A 282 -7.98 7.86 -9.82
N THR A 283 -7.04 8.38 -9.05
CA THR A 283 -7.16 8.51 -7.59
C THR A 283 -6.84 9.95 -7.20
N ASN A 284 -7.71 10.54 -6.40
CA ASN A 284 -7.49 11.83 -5.78
C ASN A 284 -7.59 11.66 -4.26
N ARG A 285 -6.48 11.93 -3.57
CA ARG A 285 -6.37 11.85 -2.11
C ARG A 285 -6.09 13.24 -1.55
N ASN A 286 -6.82 13.62 -0.51
CA ASN A 286 -6.63 14.86 0.22
C ASN A 286 -6.61 14.58 1.72
N ILE A 287 -5.52 14.96 2.39
CA ILE A 287 -5.34 14.79 3.83
C ILE A 287 -5.30 16.18 4.45
N ASP A 288 -6.25 16.46 5.34
CA ASP A 288 -6.25 17.64 6.18
C ASP A 288 -5.54 17.28 7.50
N GLY A 289 -4.42 17.93 7.80
CA GLY A 289 -3.69 17.81 9.06
C GLY A 289 -4.19 18.82 10.08
N ILE A 290 -4.71 18.33 11.21
CA ILE A 290 -5.37 19.09 12.25
C ILE A 290 -4.48 19.15 13.49
N GLN A 291 -4.27 20.33 14.06
CA GLN A 291 -3.60 20.49 15.35
C GLN A 291 -4.61 20.93 16.42
N TYR A 292 -4.41 20.39 17.63
CA TYR A 292 -5.26 20.65 18.79
C TYR A 292 -4.51 21.48 19.81
N ILE A 293 -5.20 22.49 20.37
CA ILE A 293 -4.75 23.25 21.54
C ILE A 293 -5.60 22.78 22.72
N SER A 294 -4.93 22.22 23.73
CA SER A 294 -5.58 21.67 24.91
C SER A 294 -5.04 22.34 26.17
N GLN A 295 -5.90 22.57 27.12
CA GLN A 295 -5.59 23.06 28.47
C GLN A 295 -5.82 21.96 29.50
N ARG A 296 -4.97 21.90 30.51
CA ARG A 296 -5.17 20.97 31.62
C ARG A 296 -6.26 21.53 32.55
N ASP A 297 -7.30 20.76 32.76
CA ASP A 297 -8.30 21.01 33.76
C ASP A 297 -7.94 20.20 35.02
N ASN A 298 -7.78 20.89 36.14
CA ASN A 298 -7.46 20.31 37.45
C ASN A 298 -8.66 20.41 38.42
N SER A 299 -9.88 20.67 37.93
CA SER A 299 -11.08 20.70 38.76
C SER A 299 -11.37 19.30 39.34
N GLU A 300 -11.95 19.25 40.53
CA GLU A 300 -12.29 17.97 41.21
C GLU A 300 -13.28 17.11 40.39
N SER A 301 -14.08 17.76 39.52
CA SER A 301 -15.08 17.08 38.69
C SER A 301 -14.55 16.55 37.33
N GLN A 302 -13.44 17.10 36.84
CA GLN A 302 -12.86 16.73 35.55
C GLN A 302 -11.34 16.93 35.58
N SER A 303 -10.59 15.96 36.08
CA SER A 303 -9.12 16.00 35.94
C SER A 303 -8.69 15.45 34.58
N GLY A 304 -8.06 16.28 33.74
CA GLY A 304 -7.61 15.84 32.43
C GLY A 304 -7.25 16.99 31.48
N TRP A 305 -7.14 16.65 30.19
CA TRP A 305 -6.90 17.63 29.13
C TRP A 305 -8.22 17.94 28.42
N VAL A 306 -8.59 19.22 28.38
CA VAL A 306 -9.77 19.75 27.66
C VAL A 306 -9.29 20.41 26.37
N GLU A 307 -9.90 20.04 25.25
CA GLU A 307 -9.67 20.66 23.96
C GLU A 307 -10.31 22.06 23.94
N LEU A 308 -9.52 23.09 23.71
CA LEU A 308 -9.98 24.46 23.59
C LEU A 308 -10.26 24.84 22.14
N TYR A 309 -9.40 24.38 21.22
CA TYR A 309 -9.45 24.77 19.82
C TYR A 309 -8.72 23.75 18.94
N ASN A 310 -9.19 23.59 17.73
CA ASN A 310 -8.47 22.85 16.69
C ASN A 310 -8.55 23.59 15.36
N ASN A 311 -7.54 23.39 14.50
CA ASN A 311 -7.52 23.96 13.16
C ASN A 311 -6.73 23.08 12.19
N ILE A 312 -7.08 23.16 10.92
CA ILE A 312 -6.28 22.59 9.83
C ILE A 312 -5.01 23.44 9.70
N ARG A 313 -3.85 22.81 9.82
CA ARG A 313 -2.54 23.44 9.72
C ARG A 313 -1.75 22.97 8.52
N SER A 314 -2.08 21.82 7.97
CA SER A 314 -1.41 21.29 6.77
C SER A 314 -2.42 20.58 5.86
N THR A 315 -2.12 20.56 4.57
CA THR A 315 -2.87 19.84 3.57
C THR A 315 -1.90 19.05 2.69
N TYR A 316 -2.24 17.79 2.40
CA TYR A 316 -1.45 16.92 1.53
C TYR A 316 -2.36 16.41 0.44
N LYS A 317 -2.07 16.78 -0.81
CA LYS A 317 -2.88 16.42 -1.97
C LYS A 317 -2.07 15.54 -2.89
N ALA A 318 -2.61 14.36 -3.24
CA ALA A 318 -1.98 13.47 -4.19
C ALA A 318 -2.99 13.05 -5.27
N GLN A 319 -2.61 13.23 -6.52
CA GLN A 319 -3.37 12.79 -7.69
C GLN A 319 -2.55 11.75 -8.44
N THR A 320 -3.18 10.65 -8.79
CA THR A 320 -2.52 9.60 -9.57
C THR A 320 -3.46 9.17 -10.69
N ALA A 321 -2.98 9.20 -11.93
CA ALA A 321 -3.67 8.62 -13.07
C ALA A 321 -2.80 7.52 -13.68
N SER A 322 -3.39 6.36 -13.98
CA SER A 322 -2.65 5.27 -14.63
C SER A 322 -3.43 4.68 -15.79
N LEU A 323 -2.70 4.27 -16.82
CA LEU A 323 -3.17 3.48 -17.95
C LEU A 323 -2.28 2.24 -18.07
N ASN A 324 -2.90 1.08 -17.98
CA ASN A 324 -2.25 -0.20 -18.24
C ASN A 324 -2.94 -0.85 -19.44
N TYR A 325 -2.20 -1.07 -20.50
CA TYR A 325 -2.67 -1.79 -21.69
C TYR A 325 -1.84 -3.04 -21.87
N ALA A 326 -2.48 -4.13 -22.23
CA ALA A 326 -1.81 -5.38 -22.55
C ALA A 326 -2.46 -6.09 -23.72
N LEU A 327 -1.62 -6.54 -24.65
CA LEU A 327 -1.99 -7.38 -25.76
C LEU A 327 -1.37 -8.77 -25.54
N SER A 328 -2.17 -9.82 -25.52
CA SER A 328 -1.71 -11.19 -25.40
C SER A 328 -2.15 -12.05 -26.58
N ARG A 329 -1.26 -12.96 -27.03
CA ARG A 329 -1.60 -13.96 -28.01
C ARG A 329 -2.07 -15.25 -27.31
N ASN A 330 -3.29 -15.66 -27.64
CA ASN A 330 -3.93 -16.82 -27.03
C ASN A 330 -3.29 -18.15 -27.48
N ARG A 331 -3.25 -19.11 -26.56
CA ARG A 331 -2.85 -20.50 -26.78
C ARG A 331 -3.68 -21.40 -25.88
N GLY A 332 -4.87 -21.82 -26.39
CA GLY A 332 -5.86 -22.48 -25.54
C GLY A 332 -6.30 -21.58 -24.38
N ASN A 333 -6.21 -22.08 -23.16
CA ASN A 333 -6.54 -21.33 -21.94
C ASN A 333 -5.37 -20.48 -21.39
N GLU A 334 -4.23 -20.46 -22.10
CA GLU A 334 -3.03 -19.71 -21.72
C GLU A 334 -2.71 -18.67 -22.78
N TYR A 335 -1.80 -17.76 -22.48
CA TYR A 335 -1.15 -16.93 -23.50
C TYR A 335 0.22 -17.50 -23.89
N SER A 336 0.61 -17.29 -25.14
CA SER A 336 1.95 -17.64 -25.62
C SER A 336 2.95 -16.51 -25.43
N TRP A 337 2.50 -15.28 -25.61
CA TRP A 337 3.24 -14.04 -25.28
C TRP A 337 2.27 -12.92 -24.92
N LYS A 338 2.80 -11.92 -24.21
CA LYS A 338 2.07 -10.74 -23.78
C LYS A 338 2.98 -9.52 -23.91
N ALA A 339 2.48 -8.43 -24.48
CA ALA A 339 3.11 -7.12 -24.49
C ALA A 339 2.32 -6.18 -23.60
N GLU A 340 3.00 -5.35 -22.84
CA GLU A 340 2.40 -4.45 -21.85
C GLU A 340 2.93 -3.03 -22.02
N LEU A 341 2.02 -2.07 -21.90
CA LEU A 341 2.28 -0.64 -21.84
C LEU A 341 1.71 -0.10 -20.54
N ASN A 342 2.52 0.62 -19.78
CA ASN A 342 2.13 1.26 -18.53
C ASN A 342 2.45 2.75 -18.61
N VAL A 343 1.47 3.60 -18.35
CA VAL A 343 1.64 5.05 -18.22
C VAL A 343 1.13 5.45 -16.85
N ASN A 344 1.96 6.15 -16.08
CA ASN A 344 1.57 6.66 -14.76
C ASN A 344 1.90 8.13 -14.67
N TYR A 345 0.92 8.91 -14.28
CA TYR A 345 1.05 10.31 -13.91
C TYR A 345 0.80 10.45 -12.42
N THR A 346 1.68 11.15 -11.72
CA THR A 346 1.54 11.46 -10.30
C THR A 346 1.79 12.94 -10.07
N LYS A 347 0.92 13.57 -9.28
CA LYS A 347 1.08 14.94 -8.82
C LYS A 347 0.87 14.98 -7.31
N GLN A 348 1.77 15.66 -6.62
CA GLN A 348 1.74 15.88 -5.19
C GLN A 348 1.86 17.38 -4.91
N ASP A 349 0.95 17.91 -4.08
CA ASP A 349 0.94 19.29 -3.64
C ASP A 349 0.67 19.31 -2.14
N ASP A 350 1.71 19.58 -1.34
CA ASP A 350 1.66 19.59 0.09
C ASP A 350 1.91 21.00 0.62
N GLU A 351 1.14 21.43 1.61
CA GLU A 351 1.22 22.78 2.18
C GLU A 351 1.10 22.73 3.70
N TYR A 352 1.94 23.48 4.38
CA TYR A 352 1.82 23.83 5.79
C TYR A 352 1.52 25.32 5.90
N LEU A 353 0.35 25.67 6.49
CA LEU A 353 -0.23 27.00 6.35
C LEU A 353 0.50 28.11 7.11
N MET A 354 1.08 27.78 8.30
CA MET A 354 1.66 28.84 9.14
C MET A 354 2.72 28.26 10.09
N PRO A 355 4.00 28.55 9.84
CA PRO A 355 4.55 29.35 8.75
C PRO A 355 4.40 28.66 7.40
N ASN A 356 4.16 29.43 6.33
CA ASN A 356 3.85 28.85 5.02
C ASN A 356 5.06 28.08 4.46
N SER A 357 4.88 26.74 4.34
CA SER A 357 5.87 25.87 3.71
C SER A 357 5.14 25.02 2.66
N VAL A 358 5.78 24.80 1.54
CA VAL A 358 5.21 24.08 0.41
C VAL A 358 6.16 23.03 -0.12
N GLN A 359 5.62 21.89 -0.53
CA GLN A 359 6.34 20.88 -1.30
C GLN A 359 5.44 20.41 -2.43
N ASN A 360 6.00 20.37 -3.63
CA ASN A 360 5.30 19.80 -4.78
C ASN A 360 6.23 18.88 -5.59
N ALA A 361 5.63 17.95 -6.31
CA ALA A 361 6.32 17.10 -7.27
C ALA A 361 5.33 16.60 -8.31
N GLU A 362 5.74 16.57 -9.57
CA GLU A 362 4.94 16.11 -10.68
C GLU A 362 5.76 15.18 -11.56
N ASN A 363 5.25 13.97 -11.86
CA ASN A 363 6.00 12.95 -12.57
C ASN A 363 5.13 12.25 -13.61
N LEU A 364 5.75 11.91 -14.74
CA LEU A 364 5.20 11.07 -15.79
C LEU A 364 6.11 9.87 -16.02
N SER A 365 5.59 8.66 -15.81
CA SER A 365 6.34 7.43 -16.03
C SER A 365 5.76 6.63 -17.18
N LEU A 366 6.61 6.16 -18.08
CA LEU A 366 6.29 5.29 -19.20
C LEU A 366 7.03 3.98 -19.08
N GLY A 367 6.31 2.85 -19.11
CA GLY A 367 6.86 1.51 -19.02
C GLY A 367 6.41 0.62 -20.15
N LEU A 368 7.33 -0.22 -20.64
CA LEU A 368 7.08 -1.26 -21.64
C LEU A 368 7.49 -2.60 -21.06
N GLY A 369 6.71 -3.65 -21.31
CA GLY A 369 6.97 -4.99 -20.84
C GLY A 369 6.66 -6.06 -21.88
N GLY A 370 7.35 -7.18 -21.79
CA GLY A 370 7.11 -8.35 -22.61
C GLY A 370 7.21 -9.64 -21.80
N LYS A 371 6.25 -10.55 -22.00
CA LYS A 371 6.22 -11.86 -21.33
C LYS A 371 6.13 -12.95 -22.38
N LYS A 372 6.91 -14.02 -22.19
CA LYS A 372 6.88 -15.21 -23.04
C LYS A 372 6.67 -16.45 -22.20
N ASN A 373 5.67 -17.25 -22.56
CA ASN A 373 5.36 -18.52 -21.93
C ASN A 373 5.78 -19.69 -22.84
N PHE A 374 6.86 -20.36 -22.45
CA PHE A 374 7.40 -21.52 -23.16
C PHE A 374 6.81 -22.80 -22.58
N VAL A 375 6.38 -23.69 -23.45
CA VAL A 375 6.01 -25.08 -23.12
C VAL A 375 7.25 -25.93 -23.23
N LEU A 376 7.75 -26.46 -22.13
CA LEU A 376 8.96 -27.32 -22.10
C LEU A 376 8.63 -28.81 -22.20
N GLY A 377 7.39 -29.19 -21.87
CA GLY A 377 6.94 -30.57 -21.98
C GLY A 377 5.47 -30.70 -21.54
N ASN A 378 4.75 -31.62 -22.15
CA ASN A 378 3.33 -31.82 -21.93
C ASN A 378 3.01 -32.82 -20.82
N SER A 379 3.90 -33.82 -20.58
CA SER A 379 3.65 -34.90 -19.63
C SER A 379 3.45 -34.43 -18.19
N LEU A 380 4.22 -33.43 -17.75
CA LEU A 380 4.10 -32.79 -16.41
C LEU A 380 3.69 -31.31 -16.48
N ASN A 381 3.09 -30.89 -17.58
CA ASN A 381 2.68 -29.53 -17.82
C ASN A 381 3.79 -28.49 -17.48
N ARG A 382 5.02 -28.76 -17.96
CA ARG A 382 6.19 -27.92 -17.66
C ARG A 382 6.11 -26.61 -18.41
N ARG A 383 6.29 -25.49 -17.69
CA ARG A 383 6.27 -24.13 -18.25
C ARG A 383 7.48 -23.34 -17.78
N LEU A 384 8.01 -22.53 -18.68
CA LEU A 384 8.98 -21.49 -18.36
C LEU A 384 8.41 -20.15 -18.82
N LEU A 385 8.17 -19.28 -17.86
CA LEU A 385 7.72 -17.91 -18.11
C LEU A 385 8.89 -16.97 -17.93
N ILE A 386 9.17 -16.17 -18.95
CA ILE A 386 10.17 -15.09 -18.93
C ILE A 386 9.42 -13.76 -19.08
N ASP A 387 9.71 -12.83 -18.20
CA ASP A 387 9.19 -11.46 -18.21
C ASP A 387 10.38 -10.50 -18.26
N VAL A 388 10.29 -9.47 -19.08
CA VAL A 388 11.25 -8.35 -19.12
C VAL A 388 10.48 -7.06 -19.22
N HIS A 389 10.94 -6.01 -18.53
CA HIS A 389 10.35 -4.71 -18.58
C HIS A 389 11.38 -3.60 -18.43
N VAL A 390 11.06 -2.46 -19.01
CA VAL A 390 11.79 -1.20 -18.86
C VAL A 390 10.80 -0.08 -18.58
N ALA A 391 11.20 0.90 -17.80
CA ALA A 391 10.41 2.10 -17.56
C ALA A 391 11.32 3.31 -17.43
N TYR A 392 10.80 4.46 -17.80
CA TYR A 392 11.43 5.75 -17.59
C TYR A 392 10.45 6.66 -16.84
N ASN A 393 10.94 7.32 -15.80
CA ASN A 393 10.24 8.36 -15.07
C ASN A 393 10.85 9.70 -15.41
N ASN A 394 10.01 10.63 -15.88
CA ASN A 394 10.37 12.00 -16.13
C ASN A 394 9.72 12.90 -15.07
N ASN A 395 10.52 13.61 -14.33
CA ASN A 395 10.04 14.65 -13.44
C ASN A 395 9.66 15.89 -14.26
N LEU A 396 8.43 16.36 -14.09
CA LEU A 396 7.90 17.52 -14.81
C LEU A 396 8.09 18.82 -14.01
N GLY A 397 8.46 18.70 -12.74
CA GLY A 397 8.73 19.80 -11.84
C GLY A 397 8.53 19.41 -10.38
N GLY A 398 9.11 20.17 -9.49
CA GLY A 398 8.95 20.01 -8.07
C GLY A 398 9.90 20.88 -7.29
N GLU A 399 9.45 21.32 -6.12
CA GLU A 399 10.25 22.16 -5.23
C GLU A 399 9.82 21.97 -3.78
N TYR A 400 10.70 22.36 -2.87
CA TYR A 400 10.41 22.50 -1.45
C TYR A 400 10.85 23.87 -0.96
N VAL A 401 9.92 24.60 -0.34
CA VAL A 401 10.19 25.91 0.28
C VAL A 401 9.72 25.85 1.73
N TYR A 402 10.64 26.09 2.65
CA TYR A 402 10.34 26.14 4.08
C TYR A 402 10.22 27.59 4.56
N GLY A 403 9.11 27.93 5.17
CA GLY A 403 8.84 29.29 5.68
C GLY A 403 9.00 29.47 7.20
N GLY A 404 9.44 28.42 7.92
CA GLY A 404 9.56 28.47 9.37
C GLY A 404 10.88 29.06 9.88
N SER A 405 10.99 29.19 11.21
CA SER A 405 12.16 29.79 11.87
C SER A 405 13.35 28.84 12.03
N HIS A 406 13.14 27.53 11.90
CA HIS A 406 14.17 26.50 12.12
C HIS A 406 14.58 25.82 10.81
N ALA A 407 15.02 26.60 9.83
CA ALA A 407 15.49 26.10 8.55
C ALA A 407 16.76 25.22 8.66
N ASP A 408 17.46 25.31 9.77
CA ASP A 408 18.65 24.54 10.12
C ASP A 408 18.36 23.14 10.69
N TYR A 409 17.09 22.82 11.00
CA TYR A 409 16.76 21.51 11.57
C TYR A 409 16.94 20.38 10.55
N PRO A 410 17.46 19.21 10.98
CA PRO A 410 17.57 18.03 10.12
C PRO A 410 16.24 17.58 9.51
N THR A 411 15.11 17.88 10.17
CA THR A 411 13.77 17.62 9.63
C THR A 411 13.46 18.45 8.37
N VAL A 412 14.14 19.60 8.19
CA VAL A 412 14.05 20.46 7.00
C VAL A 412 15.12 20.07 5.99
N THR A 413 16.41 20.11 6.42
CA THR A 413 17.56 20.01 5.52
C THR A 413 17.82 18.59 5.01
N GLU A 414 17.46 17.56 5.78
CA GLU A 414 17.73 16.17 5.43
C GLU A 414 16.44 15.38 5.18
N LEU A 415 15.45 15.43 6.11
CA LEU A 415 14.22 14.66 5.93
C LEU A 415 13.39 15.21 4.77
N GLN A 416 12.95 16.46 4.87
CA GLN A 416 12.00 17.01 3.88
C GLN A 416 12.67 17.27 2.54
N GLN A 417 13.92 17.81 2.55
CA GLN A 417 14.69 17.95 1.34
C GLN A 417 15.01 16.60 0.70
N GLY A 418 15.34 15.57 1.48
CA GLY A 418 15.56 14.21 0.98
C GLY A 418 14.32 13.58 0.38
N LEU A 419 13.12 13.81 0.95
CA LEU A 419 11.86 13.41 0.34
C LEU A 419 11.62 14.12 -0.98
N THR A 420 11.88 15.43 -1.05
CA THR A 420 11.75 16.20 -2.29
C THR A 420 12.71 15.69 -3.35
N ASN A 421 13.98 15.51 -3.02
CA ASN A 421 14.97 14.96 -3.95
C ASN A 421 14.53 13.60 -4.51
N TYR A 422 14.01 12.71 -3.63
CA TYR A 422 13.49 11.42 -4.07
C TYR A 422 12.31 11.55 -5.04
N TYR A 423 11.37 12.47 -4.79
CA TYR A 423 10.18 12.65 -5.63
C TYR A 423 10.46 13.39 -6.93
N THR A 424 11.56 14.17 -7.02
CA THR A 424 11.90 14.96 -8.19
C THR A 424 13.01 14.34 -9.05
N CYS A 425 13.38 13.08 -8.79
CA CYS A 425 14.36 12.36 -9.60
C CYS A 425 13.79 11.88 -10.93
N ASP A 426 14.57 12.06 -11.98
CA ASP A 426 14.48 11.27 -13.19
C ASP A 426 15.16 9.92 -12.98
N TYR A 427 14.53 8.87 -13.42
CA TYR A 427 15.13 7.54 -13.32
C TYR A 427 14.68 6.61 -14.45
N TYR A 428 15.50 5.64 -14.74
CA TYR A 428 15.10 4.50 -15.54
C TYR A 428 15.13 3.22 -14.69
N ARG A 429 14.17 2.34 -14.97
CA ARG A 429 14.05 1.04 -14.35
C ARG A 429 14.16 -0.03 -15.42
N ILE A 430 14.97 -1.05 -15.15
CA ILE A 430 15.05 -2.26 -15.95
C ILE A 430 14.88 -3.45 -15.04
N GLY A 431 14.11 -4.42 -15.48
CA GLY A 431 13.90 -5.61 -14.69
C GLY A 431 13.31 -6.76 -15.47
N GLY A 432 13.13 -7.86 -14.75
CA GLY A 432 12.51 -9.06 -15.32
C GLY A 432 12.35 -10.17 -14.30
N SER A 433 11.69 -11.23 -14.72
CA SER A 433 11.54 -12.43 -13.92
C SER A 433 11.60 -13.70 -14.76
N ILE A 434 12.04 -14.78 -14.11
CA ILE A 434 12.01 -16.13 -14.65
C ILE A 434 11.19 -16.97 -13.69
N THR A 435 10.14 -17.64 -14.22
CA THR A 435 9.31 -18.57 -13.44
C THR A 435 9.33 -19.93 -14.12
N TYR A 436 9.76 -20.94 -13.40
CA TYR A 436 9.62 -22.34 -13.80
C TYR A 436 8.48 -22.97 -13.01
N SER A 437 7.61 -23.74 -13.68
CA SER A 437 6.53 -24.48 -13.03
C SER A 437 6.35 -25.86 -13.63
N GLN A 438 5.96 -26.83 -12.79
CA GLN A 438 5.63 -28.18 -13.22
C GLN A 438 4.62 -28.86 -12.28
N GLN A 439 3.81 -29.76 -12.82
CA GLN A 439 3.00 -30.67 -12.03
C GLN A 439 3.86 -31.72 -11.31
N VAL A 440 3.48 -32.08 -10.08
CA VAL A 440 4.21 -33.07 -9.28
C VAL A 440 4.07 -34.48 -9.88
N ARG A 441 2.88 -34.81 -10.41
CA ARG A 441 2.57 -36.07 -11.13
C ARG A 441 1.57 -35.80 -12.23
N GLU A 442 1.57 -36.65 -13.27
CA GLU A 442 0.51 -36.67 -14.28
C GLU A 442 -0.87 -36.85 -13.62
N ASN A 443 -1.85 -36.13 -14.11
CA ASN A 443 -3.24 -36.10 -13.62
C ASN A 443 -3.45 -35.66 -12.16
N ARG A 444 -2.48 -35.04 -11.51
CA ARG A 444 -2.66 -34.37 -10.23
C ARG A 444 -2.72 -32.85 -10.40
N ARG A 445 -3.62 -32.21 -9.65
CA ARG A 445 -3.78 -30.73 -9.68
C ARG A 445 -2.62 -29.99 -9.01
N MET A 446 -1.76 -30.68 -8.26
CA MET A 446 -0.64 -30.07 -7.54
C MET A 446 0.47 -29.65 -8.50
N ASN A 447 0.78 -28.35 -8.48
CA ASN A 447 1.80 -27.72 -9.30
C ASN A 447 2.83 -27.00 -8.43
N LEU A 448 4.11 -27.25 -8.65
CA LEU A 448 5.21 -26.55 -7.99
C LEU A 448 5.78 -25.50 -8.91
N PHE A 449 6.18 -24.36 -8.36
CA PHE A 449 6.88 -23.33 -9.10
C PHE A 449 8.02 -22.69 -8.30
N ALA A 450 9.00 -22.21 -9.04
CA ALA A 450 10.08 -21.37 -8.54
C ALA A 450 10.14 -20.10 -9.40
N LYS A 451 10.28 -18.94 -8.76
CA LYS A 451 10.36 -17.65 -9.43
C LYS A 451 11.53 -16.83 -8.89
N VAL A 452 12.29 -16.23 -9.80
CA VAL A 452 13.32 -15.23 -9.49
C VAL A 452 12.94 -13.94 -10.19
N VAL A 453 13.02 -12.82 -9.46
CA VAL A 453 12.79 -11.47 -9.97
C VAL A 453 14.04 -10.65 -9.74
N PHE A 454 14.41 -9.86 -10.72
CA PHE A 454 15.46 -8.85 -10.62
C PHE A 454 14.95 -7.54 -11.19
N ASP A 455 15.12 -6.45 -10.42
CA ASP A 455 14.84 -5.10 -10.83
C ASP A 455 15.97 -4.17 -10.41
N ARG A 456 16.30 -3.22 -11.26
CA ARG A 456 17.20 -2.13 -10.91
C ARG A 456 16.65 -0.79 -11.37
N VAL A 457 16.63 0.16 -10.44
CA VAL A 457 16.40 1.57 -10.70
C VAL A 457 17.75 2.26 -10.71
N ASN A 458 18.00 3.09 -11.72
CA ASN A 458 19.18 3.93 -11.80
C ASN A 458 18.76 5.38 -12.02
N THR A 459 19.45 6.28 -11.36
CA THR A 459 19.34 7.72 -11.51
C THR A 459 20.72 8.34 -11.33
N SER A 460 20.92 9.49 -11.89
CA SER A 460 22.13 10.32 -11.70
C SER A 460 21.80 11.66 -11.04
N ASP A 461 20.52 11.83 -10.64
CA ASP A 461 20.09 13.06 -10.01
C ASP A 461 20.46 13.05 -8.54
N TYR A 462 20.87 14.19 -8.04
CA TYR A 462 21.37 14.37 -6.68
C TYR A 462 22.53 13.39 -6.40
N ASP A 463 22.63 12.88 -5.17
CA ASP A 463 23.66 11.94 -4.71
C ASP A 463 23.17 10.46 -4.79
N TYR A 464 22.21 10.16 -5.66
CA TYR A 464 21.69 8.82 -5.82
C TYR A 464 22.41 8.03 -6.93
N ASP A 465 22.73 6.75 -6.64
CA ASP A 465 23.26 5.79 -7.61
C ASP A 465 22.18 4.84 -8.13
N GLY A 466 21.13 4.62 -7.33
CA GLY A 466 20.03 3.74 -7.66
C GLY A 466 19.67 2.73 -6.57
N ARG A 467 18.82 1.76 -6.92
CA ARG A 467 18.36 0.69 -6.03
C ARG A 467 18.14 -0.61 -6.78
N THR A 468 18.63 -1.71 -6.23
CA THR A 468 18.46 -3.06 -6.77
C THR A 468 17.46 -3.84 -5.92
N HIS A 469 16.59 -4.60 -6.56
CA HIS A 469 15.67 -5.54 -5.92
C HIS A 469 15.89 -6.94 -6.50
N LEU A 470 16.07 -7.92 -5.61
CA LEU A 470 16.14 -9.34 -5.92
C LEU A 470 15.08 -10.07 -5.10
N SER A 471 14.25 -10.86 -5.75
CA SER A 471 13.26 -11.71 -5.08
C SER A 471 13.37 -13.16 -5.55
N ILE A 472 13.29 -14.10 -4.62
CA ILE A 472 13.24 -15.52 -4.88
C ILE A 472 12.01 -16.08 -4.17
N SER A 473 11.16 -16.79 -4.88
CA SER A 473 9.98 -17.43 -4.31
C SER A 473 9.79 -18.86 -4.79
N LEU A 474 9.35 -19.70 -3.87
CA LEU A 474 8.96 -21.09 -4.10
C LEU A 474 7.51 -21.25 -3.73
N GLY A 475 6.72 -21.89 -4.55
CA GLY A 475 5.30 -22.05 -4.30
C GLY A 475 4.73 -23.36 -4.81
N CYS A 476 3.54 -23.62 -4.28
CA CYS A 476 2.76 -24.81 -4.57
C CYS A 476 1.29 -24.42 -4.75
N ASN A 477 0.69 -24.86 -5.86
CA ASN A 477 -0.74 -24.69 -6.16
C ASN A 477 -1.42 -26.06 -6.15
N PHE A 478 -2.65 -26.13 -5.61
CA PHE A 478 -3.47 -27.35 -5.50
C PHE A 478 -4.79 -27.21 -6.25
#